data_fc74ed8a8b48a66fcd3629f217553e1c
#
_entry.id   fc74ed8a8b48a66fcd3629f217553e1c
#
_cell.length_a   1.000
_cell.length_b   1.000
_cell.length_c   1.000
_cell.angle_alpha   90.00
_cell.angle_beta   90.00
_cell.angle_gamma   90.00
#
_symmetry.space_group_name_H-M   'P 1'
#
loop_
_entity.id
_entity.type
_entity.pdbx_description
1 polymer ?
#
loop_
_entity_poly.entity_id
_entity_poly.type
_entity_poly.pdbx_seq_one_letter_code
_entity_poly.pdbx_strand_id
1 'polypeptide(L)'
;MSQQNVEIVHRSYRRLEELRDARPGALERAFRECFDEGLEVCIPDAYPEGAQVFRGRAGLKRWVDSTREVWDEWRFEPERFLDAGDQVVVLVRVVARGGSSGVSLDRETAHLWTLRDRRVTRCEVYLDRLEALEAVEREQTPGGLRGSA
;
A
#
# COMPACT_ATOMS: atom_id res chain seq x y z
N MET A 1 -1.46 -3.52 19.35
CA MET A 1 -2.78 -2.89 19.38
C MET A 1 -3.06 -2.21 18.06
N SER A 2 -4.33 -2.10 17.71
CA SER A 2 -4.67 -1.59 16.39
C SER A 2 -4.23 -0.15 16.17
N GLN A 3 -4.27 0.70 17.19
CA GLN A 3 -3.79 2.06 17.01
C GLN A 3 -2.31 2.09 16.66
N GLN A 4 -1.52 1.18 17.19
CA GLN A 4 -0.12 1.08 16.83
C GLN A 4 0.02 0.69 15.36
N ASN A 5 -0.86 -0.18 14.88
CA ASN A 5 -0.84 -0.56 13.47
C ASN A 5 -1.16 0.63 12.58
N VAL A 6 -2.13 1.46 12.97
CA VAL A 6 -2.44 2.67 12.21
C VAL A 6 -1.22 3.59 12.15
N GLU A 7 -0.50 3.72 13.26
CA GLU A 7 0.71 4.56 13.29
C GLU A 7 1.79 4.03 12.38
N ILE A 8 1.95 2.70 12.34
CA ILE A 8 2.93 2.08 11.44
C ILE A 8 2.56 2.34 9.99
N VAL A 9 1.27 2.26 9.66
CA VAL A 9 0.82 2.53 8.30
C VAL A 9 1.06 3.99 7.94
N HIS A 10 0.77 4.92 8.87
CA HIS A 10 1.11 6.33 8.65
C HIS A 10 2.60 6.49 8.31
N ARG A 11 3.45 5.85 9.10
CA ARG A 11 4.89 5.93 8.89
C ARG A 11 5.29 5.32 7.56
N SER A 12 4.58 4.26 7.15
CA SER A 12 4.86 3.60 5.88
C SER A 12 4.71 4.54 4.70
N TYR A 13 3.71 5.42 4.73
CA TYR A 13 3.56 6.38 3.65
C TYR A 13 4.74 7.35 3.60
N ARG A 14 5.27 7.77 4.75
CA ARG A 14 6.45 8.62 4.76
C ARG A 14 7.68 7.88 4.22
N ARG A 15 7.81 6.59 4.55
CA ARG A 15 8.94 5.81 4.03
C ARG A 15 8.81 5.63 2.51
N LEU A 16 7.59 5.46 2.00
CA LEU A 16 7.38 5.38 0.56
C LEU A 16 7.75 6.68 -0.14
N GLU A 17 7.46 7.83 0.48
CA GLU A 17 7.89 9.11 -0.10
C GLU A 17 9.40 9.20 -0.20
N GLU A 18 10.11 8.72 0.81
CA GLU A 18 11.56 8.72 0.77
C GLU A 18 12.10 7.83 -0.35
N LEU A 19 11.46 6.69 -0.56
CA LEU A 19 11.83 5.80 -1.66
C LEU A 19 11.56 6.47 -3.00
N ARG A 20 10.41 7.12 -3.13
CA ARG A 20 10.07 7.84 -4.34
C ARG A 20 11.12 8.91 -4.64
N ASP A 21 11.59 9.60 -3.61
CA ASP A 21 12.54 10.68 -3.77
C ASP A 21 13.98 10.18 -3.78
N ALA A 22 14.18 8.88 -3.77
CA ALA A 22 15.49 8.23 -3.82
C ALA A 22 16.42 8.69 -2.71
N ARG A 23 15.89 8.89 -1.52
CA ARG A 23 16.71 9.32 -0.39
C ARG A 23 17.66 8.22 0.04
N PRO A 24 18.91 8.58 0.39
CA PRO A 24 19.87 7.56 0.82
C PRO A 24 19.36 6.80 2.06
N GLY A 25 19.49 5.49 2.02
CA GLY A 25 19.09 4.64 3.14
C GLY A 25 17.60 4.45 3.29
N ALA A 26 16.80 4.92 2.31
CA ALA A 26 15.34 4.86 2.44
C ALA A 26 14.82 3.43 2.53
N LEU A 27 15.37 2.53 1.73
CA LEU A 27 14.91 1.14 1.72
C LEU A 27 15.20 0.46 3.06
N GLU A 28 16.39 0.65 3.58
CA GLU A 28 16.77 0.08 4.87
C GLU A 28 15.90 0.61 6.00
N ARG A 29 15.63 1.93 5.98
CA ARG A 29 14.77 2.51 7.02
C ARG A 29 13.36 1.94 6.94
N ALA A 30 12.82 1.80 5.73
CA ALA A 30 11.47 1.28 5.55
C ALA A 30 11.34 -0.12 6.15
N PHE A 31 12.30 -0.98 5.89
CA PHE A 31 12.24 -2.35 6.40
C PHE A 31 12.62 -2.45 7.87
N ARG A 32 13.43 -1.53 8.36
CA ARG A 32 13.73 -1.49 9.78
C ARG A 32 12.53 -1.04 10.60
N GLU A 33 11.79 -0.05 10.09
CA GLU A 33 10.76 0.61 10.87
C GLU A 33 9.34 0.11 10.62
N CYS A 34 9.06 -0.36 9.42
CA CYS A 34 7.68 -0.61 9.04
C CYS A 34 7.41 -1.99 8.44
N PHE A 35 8.27 -2.46 7.55
CA PHE A 35 7.94 -3.59 6.69
C PHE A 35 8.61 -4.87 7.15
N ASP A 36 7.84 -5.96 7.05
CA ASP A 36 8.39 -7.30 7.24
C ASP A 36 9.23 -7.69 6.04
N GLU A 37 10.26 -8.53 6.26
CA GLU A 37 11.09 -8.99 5.14
C GLU A 37 10.29 -9.78 4.10
N GLY A 38 9.17 -10.36 4.51
CA GLY A 38 8.29 -11.06 3.58
C GLY A 38 7.20 -10.19 2.98
N LEU A 39 7.36 -8.88 2.99
CA LEU A 39 6.37 -7.96 2.46
C LEU A 39 5.93 -8.35 1.05
N GLU A 40 4.62 -8.26 0.80
CA GLU A 40 4.04 -8.39 -0.53
C GLU A 40 3.25 -7.14 -0.86
N VAL A 41 3.51 -6.56 -2.03
CA VAL A 41 2.70 -5.47 -2.57
C VAL A 41 1.91 -6.04 -3.74
N CYS A 42 0.59 -6.01 -3.64
CA CYS A 42 -0.30 -6.68 -4.59
C CYS A 42 -1.01 -5.65 -5.44
N ILE A 43 -0.76 -5.71 -6.75
CA ILE A 43 -1.37 -4.82 -7.73
C ILE A 43 -2.49 -5.58 -8.42
N PRO A 44 -3.68 -4.99 -8.55
CA PRO A 44 -4.84 -5.73 -9.07
C PRO A 44 -4.78 -5.93 -10.57
N ASP A 45 -5.57 -6.90 -11.01
CA ASP A 45 -5.66 -7.25 -12.42
C ASP A 45 -6.20 -6.09 -13.28
N ALA A 46 -6.90 -5.16 -12.65
CA ALA A 46 -7.45 -4.02 -13.39
C ALA A 46 -6.39 -3.03 -13.85
N TYR A 47 -5.17 -3.14 -13.37
CA TYR A 47 -4.08 -2.29 -13.86
C TYR A 47 -3.68 -2.73 -15.28
N PRO A 48 -3.18 -1.78 -16.09
CA PRO A 48 -2.83 -2.11 -17.48
C PRO A 48 -1.85 -3.27 -17.63
N GLU A 49 -0.95 -3.40 -16.66
CA GLU A 49 0.07 -4.47 -16.68
C GLU A 49 -0.47 -5.79 -16.15
N GLY A 50 -1.72 -5.80 -15.67
CA GLY A 50 -2.30 -6.98 -15.04
C GLY A 50 -1.89 -7.15 -13.60
N ALA A 51 -2.35 -8.23 -12.99
CA ALA A 51 -2.06 -8.50 -11.59
C ALA A 51 -0.57 -8.77 -11.40
N GLN A 52 0.01 -8.16 -10.37
CA GLN A 52 1.42 -8.36 -10.04
C GLN A 52 1.58 -8.41 -8.52
N VAL A 53 2.58 -9.16 -8.09
CA VAL A 53 2.98 -9.18 -6.68
C VAL A 53 4.46 -8.87 -6.61
N PHE A 54 4.80 -7.83 -5.85
CA PHE A 54 6.19 -7.43 -5.62
C PHE A 54 6.56 -7.88 -4.21
N ARG A 55 7.62 -8.67 -4.08
CA ARG A 55 7.96 -9.29 -2.80
C ARG A 55 9.29 -8.79 -2.27
N GLY A 56 9.31 -8.52 -0.96
CA GLY A 56 10.51 -8.20 -0.21
C GLY A 56 11.12 -6.87 -0.61
N ARG A 57 12.37 -6.69 -0.22
CA ARG A 57 13.06 -5.44 -0.50
C ARG A 57 13.24 -5.20 -1.99
N ALA A 58 13.68 -6.24 -2.70
CA ALA A 58 13.89 -6.12 -4.15
C ALA A 58 12.57 -5.82 -4.86
N GLY A 59 11.49 -6.47 -4.41
CA GLY A 59 10.18 -6.23 -5.00
C GLY A 59 9.69 -4.81 -4.78
N LEU A 60 9.83 -4.31 -3.55
CA LEU A 60 9.39 -2.94 -3.25
C LEU A 60 10.17 -1.94 -4.10
N LYS A 61 11.48 -2.14 -4.21
CA LYS A 61 12.30 -1.26 -5.03
C LYS A 61 11.86 -1.32 -6.49
N ARG A 62 11.59 -2.51 -7.01
CA ARG A 62 11.12 -2.68 -8.39
C ARG A 62 9.81 -1.95 -8.63
N TRP A 63 8.89 -2.04 -7.67
CA TRP A 63 7.61 -1.36 -7.80
C TRP A 63 7.78 0.16 -7.86
N VAL A 64 8.60 0.71 -6.97
CA VAL A 64 8.85 2.14 -6.95
C VAL A 64 9.56 2.58 -8.23
N ASP A 65 10.56 1.81 -8.68
CA ASP A 65 11.29 2.14 -9.89
C ASP A 65 10.38 2.11 -11.12
N SER A 66 9.51 1.09 -11.21
CA SER A 66 8.60 1.00 -12.36
C SER A 66 7.59 2.15 -12.37
N THR A 67 7.14 2.58 -11.21
CA THR A 67 6.25 3.73 -11.13
C THR A 67 6.96 5.00 -11.61
N ARG A 68 8.23 5.13 -11.25
CA ARG A 68 9.04 6.28 -11.66
C ARG A 68 9.27 6.32 -13.17
N GLU A 69 9.30 5.15 -13.82
CA GLU A 69 9.47 5.09 -15.26
C GLU A 69 8.23 5.61 -16.00
N VAL A 70 7.06 5.42 -15.41
CA VAL A 70 5.82 5.82 -16.05
C VAL A 70 5.46 7.27 -15.72
N TRP A 71 5.70 7.68 -14.49
CA TRP A 71 5.28 8.99 -14.02
C TRP A 71 6.47 9.83 -13.61
N ASP A 72 6.48 11.09 -14.05
CA ASP A 72 7.51 12.05 -13.61
C ASP A 72 7.26 12.48 -12.18
N GLU A 73 5.98 12.62 -11.83
CA GLU A 73 5.57 12.97 -10.47
C GLU A 73 4.45 12.04 -10.06
N TRP A 74 4.49 11.56 -8.85
CA TRP A 74 3.38 10.80 -8.29
C TRP A 74 3.44 10.91 -6.78
N ARG A 75 2.26 10.88 -6.18
CA ARG A 75 2.17 10.85 -4.74
C ARG A 75 0.88 10.18 -4.30
N PHE A 76 0.95 9.61 -3.12
CA PHE A 76 -0.22 9.12 -2.43
C PHE A 76 -0.62 10.18 -1.41
N GLU A 77 -1.90 10.54 -1.41
CA GLU A 77 -2.45 11.46 -0.42
C GLU A 77 -3.44 10.68 0.45
N PRO A 78 -2.98 10.13 1.58
CA PRO A 78 -3.90 9.41 2.45
C PRO A 78 -4.93 10.38 3.02
N GLU A 79 -6.20 10.00 2.90
CA GLU A 79 -7.28 10.86 3.36
C GLU A 79 -7.91 10.34 4.63
N ARG A 80 -7.94 9.03 4.81
CA ARG A 80 -8.58 8.44 5.96
C ARG A 80 -7.99 7.08 6.26
N PHE A 81 -7.74 6.81 7.55
CA PHE A 81 -7.21 5.55 8.02
C PHE A 81 -8.30 4.86 8.83
N LEU A 82 -8.68 3.65 8.43
CA LEU A 82 -9.73 2.89 9.07
C LEU A 82 -9.10 1.69 9.77
N ASP A 83 -9.21 1.68 11.09
CA ASP A 83 -8.59 0.67 11.93
C ASP A 83 -9.48 -0.58 11.93
N ALA A 84 -8.94 -1.69 11.49
CA ALA A 84 -9.64 -2.97 11.48
C ALA A 84 -8.80 -4.07 12.15
N GLY A 85 -8.09 -3.70 13.22
CA GLY A 85 -7.29 -4.66 13.99
C GLY A 85 -5.96 -4.93 13.31
N ASP A 86 -5.79 -6.14 12.81
CA ASP A 86 -4.57 -6.53 12.11
C ASP A 86 -4.52 -5.94 10.71
N GLN A 87 -5.57 -5.29 10.28
CA GLN A 87 -5.64 -4.66 8.99
C GLN A 87 -6.00 -3.19 9.14
N VAL A 88 -5.50 -2.38 8.22
CA VAL A 88 -5.83 -0.96 8.15
C VAL A 88 -6.20 -0.67 6.71
N VAL A 89 -7.38 -0.09 6.50
CA VAL A 89 -7.79 0.38 5.18
C VAL A 89 -7.47 1.87 5.12
N VAL A 90 -6.78 2.29 4.09
CA VAL A 90 -6.48 3.70 3.89
C VAL A 90 -7.18 4.15 2.62
N LEU A 91 -8.00 5.17 2.73
CA LEU A 91 -8.58 5.82 1.57
C LEU A 91 -7.55 6.80 1.06
N VAL A 92 -7.09 6.58 -0.16
CA VAL A 92 -5.93 7.27 -0.71
C VAL A 92 -6.30 7.93 -2.02
N ARG A 93 -5.90 9.18 -2.17
CA ARG A 93 -5.97 9.83 -3.47
C ARG A 93 -4.62 9.67 -4.13
N VAL A 94 -4.61 9.16 -5.35
CA VAL A 94 -3.37 9.01 -6.11
C VAL A 94 -3.31 10.14 -7.12
N VAL A 95 -2.24 10.90 -7.09
CA VAL A 95 -2.03 11.99 -8.02
C VAL A 95 -0.72 11.74 -8.75
N ALA A 96 -0.76 11.78 -10.08
CA ALA A 96 0.43 11.49 -10.87
C ALA A 96 0.41 12.31 -12.15
N ARG A 97 1.58 12.57 -12.68
CA ARG A 97 1.74 13.30 -13.92
C ARG A 97 2.84 12.66 -14.76
N GLY A 98 2.51 12.33 -16.00
CA GLY A 98 3.49 11.82 -16.94
C GLY A 98 4.02 12.96 -17.77
N GLY A 99 5.34 13.17 -17.76
CA GLY A 99 5.95 14.35 -18.34
C GLY A 99 5.80 14.45 -19.84
N SER A 100 6.30 13.47 -20.57
CA SER A 100 6.32 13.57 -22.02
C SER A 100 4.95 13.46 -22.64
N SER A 101 4.05 12.67 -22.04
CA SER A 101 2.71 12.50 -22.56
C SER A 101 1.75 13.59 -22.10
N GLY A 102 2.07 14.29 -21.02
CA GLY A 102 1.18 15.28 -20.43
C GLY A 102 -0.04 14.68 -19.75
N VAL A 103 -0.09 13.35 -19.62
CA VAL A 103 -1.23 12.69 -18.98
C VAL A 103 -1.17 12.91 -17.48
N SER A 104 -2.32 13.25 -16.90
CA SER A 104 -2.46 13.41 -15.46
C SER A 104 -3.42 12.38 -14.92
N LEU A 105 -3.13 11.89 -13.73
CA LEU A 105 -4.00 10.98 -13.01
C LEU A 105 -4.36 11.61 -11.68
N ASP A 106 -5.64 11.61 -11.34
CA ASP A 106 -6.11 12.07 -10.04
C ASP A 106 -7.27 11.15 -9.70
N ARG A 107 -7.03 10.20 -8.82
CA ARG A 107 -8.01 9.13 -8.62
C ARG A 107 -8.12 8.75 -7.16
N GLU A 108 -9.35 8.48 -6.73
CA GLU A 108 -9.62 7.95 -5.41
C GLU A 108 -9.46 6.44 -5.43
N THR A 109 -8.60 5.95 -4.56
CA THR A 109 -8.31 4.52 -4.46
C THR A 109 -8.29 4.14 -2.99
N ALA A 110 -7.92 2.90 -2.71
CA ALA A 110 -7.72 2.43 -1.35
C ALA A 110 -6.56 1.46 -1.31
N HIS A 111 -5.90 1.43 -0.16
CA HIS A 111 -4.87 0.43 0.13
C HIS A 111 -5.33 -0.37 1.34
N LEU A 112 -5.22 -1.67 1.26
CA LEU A 112 -5.49 -2.55 2.40
C LEU A 112 -4.14 -3.06 2.91
N TRP A 113 -3.80 -2.64 4.12
CA TRP A 113 -2.54 -3.00 4.77
C TRP A 113 -2.79 -4.10 5.78
N THR A 114 -2.02 -5.16 5.71
CA THR A 114 -2.08 -6.25 6.68
C THR A 114 -0.80 -6.24 7.48
N LEU A 115 -0.93 -6.33 8.81
CA LEU A 115 0.22 -6.28 9.71
C LEU A 115 0.25 -7.54 10.57
N ARG A 116 1.47 -7.88 10.98
CA ARG A 116 1.70 -8.97 11.89
C ARG A 116 2.89 -8.58 12.75
N ASP A 117 2.73 -8.67 14.06
CA ASP A 117 3.78 -8.29 15.00
C ASP A 117 4.30 -6.89 14.73
N ARG A 118 3.37 -5.97 14.43
CA ARG A 118 3.66 -4.55 14.18
C ARG A 118 4.52 -4.31 12.95
N ARG A 119 4.46 -5.21 11.98
CA ARG A 119 5.16 -5.02 10.72
C ARG A 119 4.20 -5.30 9.59
N VAL A 120 4.30 -4.49 8.55
CA VAL A 120 3.47 -4.68 7.37
C VAL A 120 3.94 -5.91 6.63
N THR A 121 3.05 -6.87 6.44
CA THR A 121 3.34 -8.07 5.67
C THR A 121 2.74 -8.00 4.28
N ARG A 122 1.75 -7.13 4.07
CA ARG A 122 1.07 -7.08 2.78
C ARG A 122 0.40 -5.74 2.60
N CYS A 123 0.47 -5.24 1.38
CA CYS A 123 -0.27 -4.04 0.97
C CYS A 123 -0.96 -4.37 -0.34
N GLU A 124 -2.28 -4.32 -0.33
CA GLU A 124 -3.08 -4.60 -1.53
C GLU A 124 -3.65 -3.28 -2.04
N VAL A 125 -3.45 -3.02 -3.32
CA VAL A 125 -3.96 -1.82 -3.96
C VAL A 125 -5.33 -2.12 -4.55
N TYR A 126 -6.30 -1.27 -4.27
CA TYR A 126 -7.65 -1.37 -4.80
C TYR A 126 -7.99 -0.10 -5.55
N LEU A 127 -8.46 -0.25 -6.80
CA LEU A 127 -8.91 0.90 -7.57
C LEU A 127 -10.30 1.35 -7.15
N ASP A 128 -11.06 0.47 -6.50
CA ASP A 128 -12.41 0.75 -6.04
C ASP A 128 -12.43 0.67 -4.52
N ARG A 129 -12.77 1.78 -3.86
CA ARG A 129 -12.78 1.86 -2.40
C ARG A 129 -13.76 0.87 -1.77
N LEU A 130 -14.90 0.65 -2.42
CA LEU A 130 -15.89 -0.28 -1.89
C LEU A 130 -15.34 -1.70 -1.88
N GLU A 131 -14.60 -2.08 -2.90
CA GLU A 131 -13.98 -3.42 -2.93
C GLU A 131 -13.00 -3.62 -1.78
N ALA A 132 -12.24 -2.58 -1.44
CA ALA A 132 -11.31 -2.66 -0.32
C ALA A 132 -12.06 -2.87 1.00
N LEU A 133 -13.14 -2.14 1.18
CA LEU A 133 -13.95 -2.26 2.40
C LEU A 133 -14.59 -3.64 2.50
N GLU A 134 -15.06 -4.16 1.39
CA GLU A 134 -15.64 -5.50 1.36
C GLU A 134 -14.59 -6.57 1.64
N ALA A 135 -13.38 -6.38 1.16
CA ALA A 135 -12.28 -7.33 1.40
C ALA A 135 -11.98 -7.43 2.88
N VAL A 136 -11.95 -6.30 3.57
CA VAL A 136 -11.67 -6.29 5.00
C VAL A 136 -12.82 -6.96 5.77
N GLU A 137 -14.04 -6.74 5.37
CA GLU A 137 -15.18 -7.37 6.03
C GLU A 137 -15.15 -8.89 5.86
N ARG A 138 -14.81 -9.35 4.67
CA ARG A 138 -14.72 -10.80 4.43
C ARG A 138 -13.69 -11.46 5.30
N GLU A 139 -12.54 -10.83 5.48
CA GLU A 139 -11.46 -11.41 6.27
C GLU A 139 -11.72 -11.31 7.75
N GLN A 140 -12.52 -10.34 8.17
CA GLN A 140 -12.87 -10.18 9.58
C GLN A 140 -14.02 -11.07 10.01
N THR A 141 -14.82 -11.50 9.07
CA THR A 141 -15.97 -12.35 9.37
C THR A 141 -15.49 -13.74 9.73
N PRO A 142 -15.80 -14.20 10.91
CA PRO A 142 -15.33 -15.47 11.28
C PRO A 142 -16.00 -16.54 10.52
N GLY A 143 -15.36 -17.19 10.03
CA GLY A 143 -15.90 -18.12 9.40
C GLY A 143 -16.68 -17.84 8.54
N GLY A 144 -16.64 -17.03 8.55
CA GLY A 144 -16.97 -16.60 8.24
C GLY A 144 -16.96 -16.47 8.92
N LEU A 145 -16.82 -16.64 9.06
CA LEU A 145 -16.54 -16.50 9.89
C LEU A 145 -15.62 -17.15 10.42
N ARG A 146 -14.81 -16.90 10.18
CA ARG A 146 -13.85 -17.34 10.47
C ARG A 146 -13.72 -17.52 11.64
N GLY A 147 -13.75 -17.74 11.79
CA GLY A 147 -13.58 -17.85 12.72
C GLY A 147 -14.33 -17.61 13.58
N SER A 148 -15.07 -17.31 13.55
CA SER A 148 -15.72 -17.04 14.38
C SER A 148 -16.21 -17.71 14.71
N ALA A 149 -16.15 -18.02 14.53
CA ALA A 149 -16.41 -18.35 15.00
C ALA A 149 -16.01 -18.71 15.12
#